data_90e3ddd5b1d6e223a8032a8bba0c8930
#
_entry.id   90e3ddd5b1d6e223a8032a8bba0c8930
#
_cell.length_a   1.000
_cell.length_b   1.000
_cell.length_c   1.000
_cell.angle_alpha   90.00
_cell.angle_beta   90.00
_cell.angle_gamma   90.00
#
_symmetry.space_group_name_H-M   'P 1'
#
loop_
_entity.id
_entity.type
_entity.pdbx_description
1 polymer ?
#
loop_
_entity_poly.entity_id
_entity_poly.type
_entity_poly.pdbx_seq_one_letter_code
_entity_poly.pdbx_strand_id
1 'polypeptide(L)'
;MPTIPSGRSLLDSDVLLRRAGLTIDMHYADFGAGMLGHFVLPACEIVGPGGEVYAVDILKEALQSVESRAQMENVTNLHIVWGDFERSGGVKIPAGSLHIISFVNVARVLMKSSVPIEEAKRLLRENGRVLVVDWKPGIGSIIVDEQRRVRSDAVHKLFVEHGFHLLEAFDAGPQHWGLIFKLSTA
;
A
#
# COMPACT_ATOMS: atom_id res chain seq x y z
N MET A 1 15.60 28.99 6.35
CA MET A 1 15.84 27.69 5.70
C MET A 1 14.49 27.03 5.50
N PRO A 2 14.12 26.57 4.31
CA PRO A 2 12.88 25.82 4.17
C PRO A 2 13.02 24.50 4.94
N THR A 3 12.15 24.30 5.91
CA THR A 3 12.01 23.04 6.64
C THR A 3 11.60 21.94 5.65
N ILE A 4 12.40 20.88 5.54
CA ILE A 4 12.00 19.68 4.81
C ILE A 4 10.80 19.13 5.57
N PRO A 5 9.62 19.01 4.94
CA PRO A 5 8.44 18.46 5.60
C PRO A 5 8.74 17.04 6.07
N SER A 6 8.37 16.71 7.30
CA SER A 6 8.41 15.32 7.78
C SER A 6 7.52 14.46 6.85
N GLY A 7 7.80 13.15 6.73
CA GLY A 7 7.02 12.26 5.85
C GLY A 7 5.49 12.37 6.04
N ARG A 8 5.01 12.69 7.25
CA ARG A 8 3.60 13.00 7.56
C ARG A 8 3.05 14.23 6.86
N SER A 9 3.88 15.21 6.49
CA SER A 9 3.42 16.39 5.76
C SER A 9 3.29 16.16 4.24
N LEU A 10 3.82 15.06 3.72
CA LEU A 10 3.68 14.67 2.31
C LEU A 10 2.51 13.71 2.11
N LEU A 11 2.35 12.75 3.01
CA LEU A 11 1.28 11.74 3.02
C LEU A 11 0.85 11.50 4.47
N ASP A 12 -0.43 11.72 4.75
CA ASP A 12 -1.04 11.36 6.02
C ASP A 12 -1.60 9.93 5.92
N SER A 13 -0.78 8.97 6.34
CA SER A 13 -1.11 7.54 6.22
C SER A 13 -2.35 7.15 7.04
N ASP A 14 -2.57 7.74 8.22
CA ASP A 14 -3.75 7.47 9.03
C ASP A 14 -5.03 7.88 8.30
N VAL A 15 -5.07 9.09 7.76
CA VAL A 15 -6.20 9.59 6.96
C VAL A 15 -6.43 8.72 5.73
N LEU A 16 -5.37 8.33 5.01
CA LEU A 16 -5.48 7.53 3.79
C LEU A 16 -5.95 6.10 4.06
N LEU A 17 -5.47 5.46 5.12
CA LEU A 17 -5.88 4.12 5.52
C LEU A 17 -7.36 4.10 5.93
N ARG A 18 -7.80 5.07 6.75
CA ARG A 18 -9.22 5.20 7.12
C ARG A 18 -10.11 5.53 5.92
N ARG A 19 -9.63 6.33 4.97
CA ARG A 19 -10.33 6.61 3.71
C ARG A 19 -10.51 5.34 2.87
N ALA A 20 -9.52 4.46 2.84
CA ALA A 20 -9.63 3.15 2.20
C ALA A 20 -10.60 2.21 2.95
N GLY A 21 -11.02 2.58 4.15
CA GLY A 21 -11.98 1.84 4.97
C GLY A 21 -11.31 0.88 5.96
N LEU A 22 -10.02 1.10 6.28
CA LEU A 22 -9.35 0.31 7.32
C LEU A 22 -9.95 0.66 8.69
N THR A 23 -10.32 -0.37 9.45
CA THR A 23 -10.92 -0.23 10.77
C THR A 23 -10.51 -1.40 11.67
N ILE A 24 -10.98 -1.36 12.93
CA ILE A 24 -10.66 -2.37 13.95
C ILE A 24 -10.93 -3.80 13.44
N ASP A 25 -10.10 -4.75 13.90
CA ASP A 25 -10.14 -6.19 13.61
C ASP A 25 -9.96 -6.56 12.11
N MET A 26 -9.53 -5.62 11.27
CA MET A 26 -9.21 -5.91 9.87
C MET A 26 -7.78 -6.44 9.69
N HIS A 27 -7.59 -7.19 8.59
CA HIS A 27 -6.27 -7.64 8.14
C HIS A 27 -5.82 -6.78 6.96
N TYR A 28 -4.63 -6.26 7.04
CA TYR A 28 -4.06 -5.33 6.09
C TYR A 28 -2.67 -5.75 5.64
N ALA A 29 -2.30 -5.49 4.39
CA ALA A 29 -0.93 -5.65 3.92
C ALA A 29 -0.45 -4.42 3.16
N ASP A 30 0.79 -4.00 3.41
CA ASP A 30 1.49 -2.97 2.65
C ASP A 30 2.51 -3.61 1.71
N PHE A 31 2.30 -3.50 0.41
CA PHE A 31 3.14 -4.07 -0.62
C PHE A 31 4.21 -3.06 -1.05
N GLY A 32 5.44 -3.29 -0.61
CA GLY A 32 6.53 -2.34 -0.68
C GLY A 32 6.57 -1.45 0.56
N ALA A 33 6.58 -2.04 1.74
CA ALA A 33 6.49 -1.36 3.04
C ALA A 33 7.62 -0.33 3.29
N GLY A 34 8.76 -0.51 2.60
CA GLY A 34 9.90 0.38 2.70
C GLY A 34 10.51 0.42 4.10
N MET A 35 11.58 1.20 4.26
CA MET A 35 12.35 1.24 5.51
C MET A 35 11.62 1.93 6.67
N LEU A 36 10.68 2.81 6.37
CA LEU A 36 10.01 3.62 7.40
C LEU A 36 8.75 2.97 7.97
N GLY A 37 8.15 1.99 7.28
CA GLY A 37 6.88 1.42 7.67
C GLY A 37 5.77 2.47 7.81
N HIS A 38 5.80 3.48 6.93
CA HIS A 38 4.97 4.69 7.04
C HIS A 38 3.46 4.40 7.04
N PHE A 39 3.04 3.36 6.35
CA PHE A 39 1.65 2.87 6.36
C PHE A 39 1.46 1.72 7.34
N VAL A 40 2.49 0.92 7.59
CA VAL A 40 2.45 -0.28 8.43
C VAL A 40 2.14 0.06 9.89
N LEU A 41 2.92 0.96 10.51
CA LEU A 41 2.77 1.25 11.94
C LEU A 41 1.42 1.92 12.25
N PRO A 42 0.95 2.93 11.51
CA PRO A 42 -0.41 3.46 11.69
C PRO A 42 -1.51 2.41 11.46
N ALA A 43 -1.31 1.50 10.51
CA ALA A 43 -2.27 0.41 10.29
C ALA A 43 -2.40 -0.49 11.52
N CYS A 44 -1.29 -0.81 12.21
CA CYS A 44 -1.31 -1.60 13.44
C CYS A 44 -2.15 -0.94 14.54
N GLU A 45 -2.04 0.38 14.67
CA GLU A 45 -2.86 1.14 15.62
C GLU A 45 -4.34 1.13 15.24
N ILE A 46 -4.66 1.32 13.94
CA ILE A 46 -6.04 1.37 13.46
C ILE A 46 -6.76 0.04 13.64
N VAL A 47 -6.11 -1.08 13.27
CA VAL A 47 -6.74 -2.40 13.33
C VAL A 47 -6.80 -2.94 14.76
N GLY A 48 -5.95 -2.45 15.65
CA GLY A 48 -5.94 -2.86 17.06
C GLY A 48 -5.53 -4.34 17.26
N PRO A 49 -5.66 -4.86 18.49
CA PRO A 49 -5.11 -6.18 18.86
C PRO A 49 -5.83 -7.37 18.23
N GLY A 50 -7.02 -7.20 17.69
CA GLY A 50 -7.77 -8.25 16.96
C GLY A 50 -7.50 -8.26 15.46
N GLY A 51 -6.80 -7.24 14.93
CA GLY A 51 -6.43 -7.16 13.53
C GLY A 51 -4.99 -7.61 13.28
N GLU A 52 -4.65 -7.84 12.02
CA GLU A 52 -3.34 -8.33 11.59
C GLU A 52 -2.79 -7.41 10.49
N VAL A 53 -1.52 -7.01 10.61
CA VAL A 53 -0.84 -6.17 9.63
C VAL A 53 0.37 -6.91 9.07
N TYR A 54 0.54 -6.88 7.76
CA TYR A 54 1.62 -7.53 7.05
C TYR A 54 2.47 -6.48 6.33
N ALA A 55 3.74 -6.35 6.74
CA ALA A 55 4.74 -5.58 6.00
C ALA A 55 5.40 -6.48 4.97
N VAL A 56 5.13 -6.24 3.69
CA VAL A 56 5.67 -7.03 2.58
C VAL A 56 6.72 -6.22 1.84
N ASP A 57 7.94 -6.73 1.74
CA ASP A 57 9.00 -6.14 0.94
C ASP A 57 9.97 -7.21 0.44
N ILE A 58 10.65 -6.93 -0.68
CA ILE A 58 11.73 -7.77 -1.21
C ILE A 58 13.08 -7.46 -0.55
N LEU A 59 13.22 -6.26 0.03
CA LEU A 59 14.44 -5.80 0.69
C LEU A 59 14.40 -6.18 2.18
N LYS A 60 15.25 -7.11 2.57
CA LYS A 60 15.33 -7.57 3.97
C LYS A 60 15.70 -6.44 4.93
N GLU A 61 16.56 -5.53 4.50
CA GLU A 61 16.98 -4.37 5.29
C GLU A 61 15.81 -3.42 5.59
N ALA A 62 14.88 -3.26 4.63
CA ALA A 62 13.67 -2.49 4.84
C ALA A 62 12.79 -3.15 5.93
N LEU A 63 12.57 -4.45 5.82
CA LEU A 63 11.80 -5.22 6.79
C LEU A 63 12.42 -5.21 8.18
N GLN A 64 13.74 -5.35 8.30
CA GLN A 64 14.46 -5.26 9.58
C GLN A 64 14.27 -3.88 10.24
N SER A 65 14.30 -2.80 9.43
CA SER A 65 14.06 -1.46 9.93
C SER A 65 12.63 -1.30 10.49
N VAL A 66 11.63 -1.81 9.77
CA VAL A 66 10.22 -1.79 10.20
C VAL A 66 10.04 -2.62 11.48
N GLU A 67 10.61 -3.82 11.53
CA GLU A 67 10.56 -4.71 12.71
C GLU A 67 11.16 -4.06 13.95
N SER A 68 12.35 -3.45 13.81
CA SER A 68 13.02 -2.76 14.91
C SER A 68 12.18 -1.60 15.46
N ARG A 69 11.52 -0.85 14.59
CA ARG A 69 10.63 0.24 15.00
C ARG A 69 9.38 -0.29 15.72
N ALA A 70 8.77 -1.33 15.17
CA ALA A 70 7.60 -1.98 15.78
C ALA A 70 7.93 -2.50 17.19
N GLN A 71 9.13 -3.09 17.38
CA GLN A 71 9.59 -3.52 18.70
C GLN A 71 9.75 -2.36 19.68
N MET A 72 10.34 -1.23 19.24
CA MET A 72 10.46 -0.03 20.08
C MET A 72 9.10 0.57 20.48
N GLU A 73 8.11 0.43 19.61
CA GLU A 73 6.74 0.94 19.84
C GLU A 73 5.83 -0.12 20.51
N ASN A 74 6.36 -1.31 20.86
CA ASN A 74 5.63 -2.45 21.44
C ASN A 74 4.43 -2.92 20.59
N VAL A 75 4.57 -2.85 19.27
CA VAL A 75 3.55 -3.35 18.32
C VAL A 75 3.58 -4.88 18.33
N THR A 76 2.42 -5.51 18.50
CA THR A 76 2.29 -6.97 18.66
C THR A 76 1.53 -7.66 17.52
N ASN A 77 0.85 -6.90 16.67
CA ASN A 77 -0.02 -7.39 15.60
C ASN A 77 0.58 -7.19 14.20
N LEU A 78 1.91 -7.05 14.13
CA LEU A 78 2.67 -6.92 12.89
C LEU A 78 3.36 -8.22 12.50
N HIS A 79 3.22 -8.59 11.23
CA HIS A 79 3.92 -9.69 10.59
C HIS A 79 4.88 -9.17 9.53
N ILE A 80 6.13 -9.59 9.62
CA ILE A 80 7.17 -9.29 8.65
C ILE A 80 7.17 -10.38 7.58
N VAL A 81 6.92 -10.00 6.33
CA VAL A 81 6.83 -10.94 5.21
C VAL A 81 7.86 -10.58 4.15
N TRP A 82 8.95 -11.31 4.12
CA TRP A 82 9.88 -11.25 2.99
C TRP A 82 9.25 -11.95 1.80
N GLY A 83 8.92 -11.17 0.77
CA GLY A 83 8.18 -11.67 -0.40
C GLY A 83 8.34 -10.77 -1.61
N ASP A 84 8.14 -11.39 -2.77
CA ASP A 84 8.18 -10.72 -4.07
C ASP A 84 6.78 -10.76 -4.68
N PHE A 85 6.05 -9.66 -4.59
CA PHE A 85 4.71 -9.56 -5.17
C PHE A 85 4.72 -9.41 -6.71
N GLU A 86 5.90 -9.28 -7.35
CA GLU A 86 6.07 -9.40 -8.80
C GLU A 86 6.10 -10.87 -9.25
N ARG A 87 5.96 -11.82 -8.32
CA ARG A 87 5.87 -13.26 -8.59
C ARG A 87 4.56 -13.85 -8.11
N SER A 88 3.94 -14.68 -8.92
CA SER A 88 2.73 -15.42 -8.52
C SER A 88 3.02 -16.34 -7.33
N GLY A 89 2.25 -16.21 -6.25
CA GLY A 89 2.49 -16.93 -4.99
C GLY A 89 3.77 -16.52 -4.26
N GLY A 90 4.36 -15.39 -4.63
CA GLY A 90 5.60 -14.87 -4.04
C GLY A 90 5.42 -14.27 -2.65
N VAL A 91 4.18 -13.96 -2.25
CA VAL A 91 3.84 -13.44 -0.93
C VAL A 91 3.20 -14.55 -0.08
N LYS A 92 3.82 -14.88 1.04
CA LYS A 92 3.41 -15.98 1.94
C LYS A 92 2.36 -15.52 2.96
N ILE A 93 1.22 -15.08 2.45
CA ILE A 93 0.01 -14.74 3.22
C ILE A 93 -1.11 -15.69 2.74
N PRO A 94 -2.02 -16.14 3.62
CA PRO A 94 -3.13 -17.00 3.21
C PRO A 94 -4.03 -16.33 2.15
N ALA A 95 -4.45 -17.09 1.15
CA ALA A 95 -5.36 -16.59 0.12
C ALA A 95 -6.71 -16.19 0.75
N GLY A 96 -7.31 -15.11 0.23
CA GLY A 96 -8.63 -14.65 0.69
C GLY A 96 -8.68 -14.14 2.13
N SER A 97 -7.53 -13.77 2.73
CA SER A 97 -7.49 -13.37 4.15
C SER A 97 -7.47 -11.86 4.38
N LEU A 98 -7.04 -11.08 3.38
CA LEU A 98 -6.81 -9.64 3.55
C LEU A 98 -8.08 -8.82 3.24
N HIS A 99 -8.34 -7.82 4.06
CA HIS A 99 -9.39 -6.84 3.84
C HIS A 99 -8.93 -5.71 2.93
N ILE A 100 -7.69 -5.24 3.13
CA ILE A 100 -7.11 -4.13 2.36
C ILE A 100 -5.65 -4.43 2.05
N ILE A 101 -5.23 -4.11 0.83
CA ILE A 101 -3.84 -4.08 0.40
C ILE A 101 -3.52 -2.67 -0.07
N SER A 102 -2.35 -2.14 0.28
CA SER A 102 -1.85 -0.88 -0.29
C SER A 102 -0.65 -1.10 -1.21
N PHE A 103 -0.57 -0.22 -2.21
CA PHE A 103 0.57 -0.01 -3.09
C PHE A 103 0.93 1.47 -3.02
N VAL A 104 1.98 1.82 -2.28
CA VAL A 104 2.38 3.21 -2.06
C VAL A 104 3.74 3.48 -2.69
N ASN A 105 3.78 4.42 -3.64
CA ASN A 105 4.98 4.80 -4.41
C ASN A 105 5.63 3.63 -5.19
N VAL A 106 4.81 2.65 -5.59
CA VAL A 106 5.23 1.48 -6.38
C VAL A 106 4.41 1.29 -7.66
N ALA A 107 3.63 2.30 -8.09
CA ALA A 107 2.79 2.19 -9.28
C ALA A 107 3.57 1.82 -10.56
N ARG A 108 4.85 2.21 -10.64
CA ARG A 108 5.71 1.80 -11.75
C ARG A 108 5.88 0.28 -11.86
N VAL A 109 5.87 -0.42 -10.72
CA VAL A 109 5.93 -1.89 -10.70
C VAL A 109 4.65 -2.48 -11.27
N LEU A 110 3.50 -1.91 -10.92
CA LEU A 110 2.20 -2.32 -11.45
C LEU A 110 2.12 -2.19 -12.97
N MET A 111 2.78 -1.17 -13.54
CA MET A 111 2.79 -0.95 -15.00
C MET A 111 3.71 -1.89 -15.79
N LYS A 112 4.55 -2.69 -15.12
CA LYS A 112 5.43 -3.66 -15.80
C LYS A 112 4.72 -4.97 -16.14
N SER A 113 3.83 -5.42 -15.27
CA SER A 113 3.07 -6.66 -15.44
C SER A 113 1.83 -6.67 -14.57
N SER A 114 0.86 -7.53 -14.88
CA SER A 114 -0.34 -7.73 -14.08
C SER A 114 -0.12 -8.60 -12.82
N VAL A 115 1.03 -9.23 -12.69
CA VAL A 115 1.29 -10.18 -11.59
C VAL A 115 1.03 -9.58 -10.20
N PRO A 116 1.46 -8.35 -9.87
CA PRO A 116 1.16 -7.75 -8.57
C PRO A 116 -0.34 -7.61 -8.30
N ILE A 117 -1.14 -7.33 -9.33
CA ILE A 117 -2.59 -7.19 -9.21
C ILE A 117 -3.25 -8.55 -9.00
N GLU A 118 -2.83 -9.56 -9.74
CA GLU A 118 -3.32 -10.93 -9.57
C GLU A 118 -2.92 -11.51 -8.20
N GLU A 119 -1.73 -11.17 -7.70
CA GLU A 119 -1.30 -11.56 -6.35
C GLU A 119 -2.14 -10.85 -5.28
N ALA A 120 -2.42 -9.56 -5.44
CA ALA A 120 -3.35 -8.84 -4.57
C ALA A 120 -4.75 -9.47 -4.61
N LYS A 121 -5.26 -9.80 -5.80
CA LYS A 121 -6.56 -10.47 -5.98
C LYS A 121 -6.60 -11.83 -5.28
N ARG A 122 -5.53 -12.63 -5.36
CA ARG A 122 -5.42 -13.92 -4.67
C ARG A 122 -5.52 -13.79 -3.15
N LEU A 123 -4.92 -12.74 -2.58
CA LEU A 123 -4.81 -12.54 -1.14
C LEU A 123 -6.03 -11.82 -0.54
N LEU A 124 -6.71 -11.00 -1.33
CA LEU A 124 -7.90 -10.30 -0.89
C LEU A 124 -9.06 -11.27 -0.66
N ARG A 125 -9.77 -11.03 0.43
CA ARG A 125 -11.07 -11.63 0.67
C ARG A 125 -12.12 -11.08 -0.29
N GLU A 126 -13.28 -11.71 -0.34
CA GLU A 126 -14.44 -11.18 -1.03
C GLU A 126 -14.74 -9.74 -0.56
N ASN A 127 -15.00 -8.86 -1.50
CA ASN A 127 -15.18 -7.42 -1.24
C ASN A 127 -13.96 -6.68 -0.67
N GLY A 128 -12.77 -7.30 -0.71
CA GLY A 128 -11.52 -6.67 -0.31
C GLY A 128 -11.20 -5.44 -1.16
N ARG A 129 -10.36 -4.55 -0.64
CA ARG A 129 -10.03 -3.28 -1.28
C ARG A 129 -8.54 -3.14 -1.55
N VAL A 130 -8.23 -2.31 -2.53
CA VAL A 130 -6.85 -1.89 -2.81
C VAL A 130 -6.78 -0.37 -2.71
N LEU A 131 -5.81 0.13 -1.96
CA LEU A 131 -5.40 1.53 -1.94
C LEU A 131 -4.13 1.66 -2.80
N VAL A 132 -4.17 2.52 -3.81
CA VAL A 132 -2.96 2.88 -4.58
C VAL A 132 -2.71 4.36 -4.39
N VAL A 133 -1.49 4.72 -3.98
CA VAL A 133 -1.04 6.10 -3.82
C VAL A 133 0.30 6.26 -4.52
N ASP A 134 0.42 7.27 -5.39
CA ASP A 134 1.70 7.53 -6.07
C ASP A 134 1.84 9.01 -6.48
N TRP A 135 3.03 9.37 -6.94
CA TRP A 135 3.41 10.73 -7.28
C TRP A 135 2.64 11.26 -8.49
N LYS A 136 2.14 12.51 -8.39
CA LYS A 136 1.51 13.22 -9.52
C LYS A 136 2.55 13.54 -10.59
N PRO A 137 2.32 13.22 -11.86
CA PRO A 137 3.13 13.74 -12.97
C PRO A 137 3.00 15.27 -13.07
N GLY A 138 4.05 15.93 -13.63
CA GLY A 138 4.02 17.37 -13.94
C GLY A 138 4.25 18.31 -12.74
N ILE A 139 4.34 17.78 -11.53
CA ILE A 139 4.68 18.57 -10.34
C ILE A 139 6.19 18.44 -10.12
N GLY A 140 6.95 19.50 -10.45
CA GLY A 140 8.39 19.53 -10.24
C GLY A 140 8.74 19.12 -8.80
N SER A 141 9.49 18.03 -8.64
CA SER A 141 9.94 17.53 -7.35
C SER A 141 11.40 17.11 -7.48
N ILE A 142 12.18 17.49 -6.51
CA ILE A 142 13.61 17.08 -6.39
C ILE A 142 13.70 15.61 -5.95
N ILE A 143 12.61 15.03 -5.43
CA ILE A 143 12.61 13.72 -4.76
C ILE A 143 12.46 12.57 -5.76
N VAL A 144 11.64 12.73 -6.79
CA VAL A 144 11.37 11.67 -7.77
C VAL A 144 11.46 12.21 -9.19
N ASP A 145 12.22 11.50 -10.02
CA ASP A 145 12.35 11.78 -11.45
C ASP A 145 10.97 11.69 -12.15
N GLU A 146 10.65 12.67 -12.97
CA GLU A 146 9.41 12.75 -13.73
C GLU A 146 9.17 11.49 -14.59
N GLN A 147 10.23 10.92 -15.17
CA GLN A 147 10.16 9.71 -15.97
C GLN A 147 9.71 8.46 -15.19
N ARG A 148 9.77 8.52 -13.87
CA ARG A 148 9.35 7.42 -12.99
C ARG A 148 7.92 7.53 -12.52
N ARG A 149 7.25 8.66 -12.80
CA ARG A 149 5.88 8.92 -12.35
C ARG A 149 4.87 8.28 -13.25
N VAL A 150 3.87 7.69 -12.64
CA VAL A 150 2.78 6.99 -13.33
C VAL A 150 1.51 7.82 -13.22
N ARG A 151 0.74 7.90 -14.29
CA ARG A 151 -0.55 8.57 -14.29
C ARG A 151 -1.62 7.70 -13.63
N SER A 152 -2.47 8.30 -12.83
CA SER A 152 -3.56 7.60 -12.14
C SER A 152 -4.55 6.93 -13.10
N ASP A 153 -4.83 7.55 -14.26
CA ASP A 153 -5.74 6.99 -15.27
C ASP A 153 -5.21 5.68 -15.88
N ALA A 154 -3.88 5.53 -16.04
CA ALA A 154 -3.27 4.28 -16.50
C ALA A 154 -3.42 3.16 -15.47
N VAL A 155 -3.21 3.47 -14.18
CA VAL A 155 -3.41 2.51 -13.09
C VAL A 155 -4.89 2.15 -12.95
N HIS A 156 -5.78 3.14 -13.04
CA HIS A 156 -7.23 2.89 -13.03
C HIS A 156 -7.63 1.88 -14.11
N LYS A 157 -7.26 2.13 -15.35
CA LYS A 157 -7.56 1.22 -16.48
C LYS A 157 -7.05 -0.19 -16.21
N LEU A 158 -5.81 -0.32 -15.74
CA LEU A 158 -5.18 -1.61 -15.45
C LEU A 158 -5.96 -2.40 -14.39
N PHE A 159 -6.37 -1.77 -13.29
CA PHE A 159 -7.14 -2.45 -12.24
C PHE A 159 -8.54 -2.88 -12.71
N VAL A 160 -9.22 -2.04 -13.50
CA VAL A 160 -10.53 -2.38 -14.07
C VAL A 160 -10.44 -3.58 -15.00
N GLU A 161 -9.43 -3.66 -15.86
CA GLU A 161 -9.17 -4.79 -16.75
C GLU A 161 -8.92 -6.11 -15.99
N HIS A 162 -8.50 -6.02 -14.71
CA HIS A 162 -8.24 -7.18 -13.85
C HIS A 162 -9.36 -7.46 -12.83
N GLY A 163 -10.54 -6.89 -13.02
CA GLY A 163 -11.73 -7.21 -12.24
C GLY A 163 -11.88 -6.43 -10.94
N PHE A 164 -11.36 -5.21 -10.90
CA PHE A 164 -11.60 -4.28 -9.79
C PHE A 164 -12.54 -3.15 -10.22
N HIS A 165 -13.34 -2.64 -9.30
CA HIS A 165 -14.13 -1.43 -9.47
C HIS A 165 -13.45 -0.27 -8.75
N LEU A 166 -13.32 0.88 -9.44
CA LEU A 166 -12.91 2.11 -8.79
C LEU A 166 -14.02 2.60 -7.85
N LEU A 167 -13.70 2.74 -6.57
CA LEU A 167 -14.58 3.36 -5.59
C LEU A 167 -14.36 4.87 -5.52
N GLU A 168 -13.09 5.29 -5.56
CA GLU A 168 -12.73 6.69 -5.40
C GLU A 168 -11.41 7.01 -6.07
N ALA A 169 -11.33 8.20 -6.69
CA ALA A 169 -10.10 8.85 -7.13
C ALA A 169 -9.98 10.19 -6.40
N PHE A 170 -8.83 10.49 -5.80
CA PHE A 170 -8.67 11.64 -4.93
C PHE A 170 -7.25 12.18 -4.90
N ASP A 171 -7.10 13.39 -4.36
CA ASP A 171 -5.81 13.97 -4.00
C ASP A 171 -5.34 13.39 -2.66
N ALA A 172 -4.26 12.60 -2.70
CA ALA A 172 -3.68 11.97 -1.51
C ALA A 172 -2.70 12.89 -0.76
N GLY A 173 -2.47 14.07 -1.30
CA GLY A 173 -1.58 15.09 -0.77
C GLY A 173 -1.13 16.05 -1.87
N PRO A 174 -0.32 17.05 -1.55
CA PRO A 174 0.09 18.07 -2.54
C PRO A 174 0.76 17.48 -3.78
N GLN A 175 1.50 16.40 -3.61
CA GLN A 175 2.31 15.78 -4.66
C GLN A 175 1.85 14.36 -5.04
N HIS A 176 0.77 13.83 -4.43
CA HIS A 176 0.32 12.47 -4.66
C HIS A 176 -1.13 12.42 -5.12
N TRP A 177 -1.42 11.45 -5.99
CA TRP A 177 -2.77 11.01 -6.30
C TRP A 177 -3.08 9.72 -5.53
N GLY A 178 -4.36 9.44 -5.30
CA GLY A 178 -4.84 8.23 -4.67
C GLY A 178 -6.01 7.61 -5.43
N LEU A 179 -6.05 6.29 -5.45
CA LEU A 179 -7.16 5.48 -5.98
C LEU A 179 -7.52 4.41 -4.97
N ILE A 180 -8.82 4.23 -4.75
CA ILE A 180 -9.34 3.12 -3.96
C ILE A 180 -10.18 2.24 -4.87
N PHE A 181 -9.84 0.96 -4.89
CA PHE A 181 -10.55 -0.06 -5.64
C PHE A 181 -11.23 -1.07 -4.72
N LYS A 182 -12.25 -1.71 -5.23
CA LYS A 182 -12.89 -2.88 -4.63
C LYS A 182 -12.81 -4.06 -5.59
N LEU A 183 -12.46 -5.23 -5.07
CA LEU A 183 -12.51 -6.47 -5.85
C LEU A 183 -13.96 -6.78 -6.23
N SER A 184 -14.19 -6.98 -7.53
CA SER A 184 -15.50 -7.40 -8.02
C SER A 184 -15.81 -8.83 -7.55
N THR A 185 -16.97 -9.03 -6.98
CA THR A 185 -17.52 -10.37 -6.80
C THR A 185 -17.93 -10.91 -8.16
N ALA A 186 -17.49 -12.13 -8.48
CA ALA A 186 -17.94 -12.84 -9.69
C ALA A 186 -19.44 -13.14 -9.64
#